data_c900c8d395a43da590e94a06a8551ca4
#
_entry.id   c900c8d395a43da590e94a06a8551ca4
#
_cell.length_a   1.000
_cell.length_b   1.000
_cell.length_c   1.000
_cell.angle_alpha   90.00
_cell.angle_beta   90.00
_cell.angle_gamma   90.00
#
_symmetry.space_group_name_H-M   'P 1'
#
loop_
_entity.id
_entity.type
_entity.pdbx_description
1 polymer ?
#
loop_
_entity_poly.entity_id
_entity_poly.type
_entity_poly.pdbx_seq_one_letter_code
_entity_poly.pdbx_strand_id
1 'polypeptide(L)'
;MFDNIHPVTISNRAAQEIQQIMTTKGIPEDYGLRVGIKGGGCGGVSLMIGFDKKRDTDLAYELDGIAVYVDKRHTMYLIGKQVDFIDEADGRGFTFVDQKDNSH
;
A
#
# COMPACT_ATOMS: atom_id res chain seq x y z
N MET A 1 16.07 10.75 -10.11
CA MET A 1 15.18 10.52 -11.20
C MET A 1 14.33 9.28 -10.99
N PHE A 2 14.91 8.11 -11.07
CA PHE A 2 14.16 6.90 -10.80
C PHE A 2 13.90 6.69 -9.31
N ASP A 3 14.64 7.36 -8.48
CA ASP A 3 14.47 7.27 -7.03
C ASP A 3 13.13 7.81 -6.57
N ASN A 4 12.45 8.59 -7.41
CA ASN A 4 11.16 9.14 -7.05
C ASN A 4 9.99 8.32 -7.54
N ILE A 5 10.26 7.16 -8.09
CA ILE A 5 9.20 6.30 -8.59
C ILE A 5 8.65 5.49 -7.43
N HIS A 6 7.37 5.67 -7.19
CA HIS A 6 6.66 4.91 -6.17
C HIS A 6 5.68 3.98 -6.88
N PRO A 7 5.90 2.67 -6.82
CA PRO A 7 5.05 1.74 -7.58
C PRO A 7 3.59 1.83 -7.16
N VAL A 8 3.34 2.03 -5.87
CA VAL A 8 1.97 2.12 -5.39
C VAL A 8 1.84 3.39 -4.58
N THR A 9 0.68 4.03 -4.67
CA THR A 9 0.36 5.20 -3.86
C THR A 9 -0.76 4.87 -2.89
N ILE A 10 -1.11 5.82 -2.04
CA ILE A 10 -2.14 5.64 -1.03
C ILE A 10 -3.07 6.85 -1.11
N SER A 11 -4.38 6.60 -1.22
CA SER A 11 -5.33 7.71 -1.23
C SER A 11 -5.36 8.40 0.13
N ASN A 12 -5.82 9.64 0.17
CA ASN A 12 -5.93 10.37 1.43
C ASN A 12 -6.78 9.61 2.45
N ARG A 13 -7.86 9.03 1.97
CA ARG A 13 -8.78 8.29 2.82
C ARG A 13 -8.10 7.06 3.40
N ALA A 14 -7.35 6.33 2.58
CA ALA A 14 -6.62 5.15 3.04
C ALA A 14 -5.51 5.55 4.01
N ALA A 15 -4.81 6.65 3.73
CA ALA A 15 -3.74 7.12 4.61
C ALA A 15 -4.28 7.44 5.99
N GLN A 16 -5.42 8.11 6.06
CA GLN A 16 -6.04 8.44 7.35
C GLN A 16 -6.40 7.18 8.12
N GLU A 17 -6.96 6.21 7.44
CA GLU A 17 -7.35 4.97 8.08
C GLU A 17 -6.13 4.21 8.57
N ILE A 18 -5.08 4.16 7.77
CA ILE A 18 -3.84 3.49 8.14
C ILE A 18 -3.23 4.14 9.38
N GLN A 19 -3.15 5.47 9.41
CA GLN A 19 -2.59 6.18 10.54
C GLN A 19 -3.41 5.93 11.80
N GLN A 20 -4.71 5.87 11.68
CA GLN A 20 -5.57 5.59 12.80
C GLN A 20 -5.34 4.18 13.34
N ILE A 21 -5.19 3.21 12.44
CA ILE A 21 -4.91 1.83 12.85
C ILE A 21 -3.56 1.77 13.56
N MET A 22 -2.55 2.43 13.01
CA MET A 22 -1.22 2.41 13.62
C MET A 22 -1.24 2.96 15.03
N THR A 23 -1.98 4.04 15.25
CA THR A 23 -2.12 4.65 16.56
C THR A 23 -2.91 3.75 17.51
N THR A 24 -4.05 3.28 17.04
CA THR A 24 -4.96 2.52 17.89
C THR A 24 -4.35 1.19 18.31
N LYS A 25 -3.62 0.56 17.42
CA LYS A 25 -3.03 -0.75 17.72
C LYS A 25 -1.62 -0.67 18.27
N GLY A 26 -1.09 0.53 18.41
CA GLY A 26 0.25 0.71 18.94
C GLY A 26 1.34 0.08 18.09
N ILE A 27 1.25 0.25 16.80
CA ILE A 27 2.25 -0.28 15.89
C ILE A 27 3.59 0.38 16.16
N PRO A 28 4.68 -0.38 16.37
CA PRO A 28 5.98 0.22 16.67
C PRO A 28 6.47 1.14 15.55
N GLU A 29 7.31 2.10 15.94
CA GLU A 29 7.80 3.10 14.98
C GLU A 29 8.68 2.52 13.89
N ASP A 30 9.33 1.41 14.15
CA ASP A 30 10.18 0.78 13.13
C ASP A 30 9.41 -0.11 12.18
N TYR A 31 8.10 -0.16 12.29
CA TYR A 31 7.24 -0.86 11.36
C TYR A 31 6.72 0.10 10.31
N GLY A 32 6.43 -0.44 9.14
CA GLY A 32 5.78 0.32 8.07
C GLY A 32 4.66 -0.48 7.47
N LEU A 33 3.99 0.15 6.53
CA LEU A 33 2.91 -0.50 5.79
C LEU A 33 3.52 -1.38 4.71
N ARG A 34 3.29 -2.68 4.81
CA ARG A 34 3.74 -3.61 3.78
C ARG A 34 2.60 -3.83 2.80
N VAL A 35 2.86 -3.51 1.55
CA VAL A 35 1.88 -3.67 0.48
C VAL A 35 2.40 -4.72 -0.48
N GLY A 36 1.57 -5.67 -0.82
CA GLY A 36 1.95 -6.72 -1.73
C GLY A 36 0.74 -7.33 -2.40
N ILE A 37 0.99 -8.41 -3.09
CA ILE A 37 -0.05 -9.16 -3.75
C ILE A 37 -0.02 -10.60 -3.29
N LYS A 38 -1.16 -11.23 -3.39
CA LYS A 38 -1.32 -12.63 -3.06
C LYS A 38 -2.12 -13.29 -4.17
N GLY A 39 -1.82 -14.54 -4.45
CA GLY A 39 -2.55 -15.29 -5.46
C GLY A 39 -1.78 -15.39 -6.75
N GLY A 40 -2.48 -15.30 -7.83
CA GLY A 40 -2.00 -15.64 -9.16
C GLY A 40 -2.76 -16.86 -9.58
N GLY A 41 -2.59 -17.36 -10.73
CA GLY A 41 -3.39 -18.44 -11.24
C GLY A 41 -4.75 -17.93 -11.69
N CYS A 42 -5.76 -18.76 -11.58
CA CYS A 42 -7.04 -18.49 -12.23
C CYS A 42 -7.83 -17.34 -11.61
N GLY A 43 -7.60 -17.06 -10.36
CA GLY A 43 -8.38 -16.05 -9.65
C GLY A 43 -7.82 -14.65 -9.71
N GLY A 44 -6.69 -14.46 -10.38
CA GLY A 44 -6.03 -13.18 -10.40
C GLY A 44 -5.29 -12.90 -9.10
N VAL A 45 -4.96 -11.65 -8.88
CA VAL A 45 -4.21 -11.25 -7.71
C VAL A 45 -5.07 -10.42 -6.76
N SER A 46 -4.77 -10.53 -5.49
CA SER A 46 -5.46 -9.80 -4.44
C SER A 46 -4.49 -8.91 -3.68
N LEU A 47 -5.00 -7.82 -3.16
CA LEU A 47 -4.22 -6.93 -2.31
C LEU A 47 -3.86 -7.62 -1.01
N MET A 48 -2.63 -7.42 -0.59
CA MET A 48 -2.17 -7.87 0.71
C MET A 48 -1.56 -6.68 1.42
N ILE A 49 -2.09 -6.36 2.60
CA ILE A 49 -1.64 -5.23 3.39
C ILE A 49 -1.40 -5.70 4.82
N GLY A 50 -0.31 -5.22 5.41
CA GLY A 50 -0.02 -5.49 6.80
C GLY A 50 1.02 -4.51 7.31
N PHE A 51 1.43 -4.71 8.54
CA PHE A 51 2.48 -3.91 9.14
C PHE A 51 3.67 -4.80 9.47
N ASP A 52 4.85 -4.37 9.12
CA ASP A 52 6.03 -5.20 9.27
C ASP A 52 7.27 -4.32 9.24
N LYS A 53 8.40 -4.91 9.57
CA LYS A 53 9.68 -4.25 9.46
C LYS A 53 10.19 -4.35 8.03
N LYS A 54 11.06 -3.41 7.68
CA LYS A 54 11.69 -3.44 6.37
C LYS A 54 12.60 -4.66 6.25
N ARG A 55 12.57 -5.27 5.08
CA ARG A 55 13.47 -6.37 4.72
C ARG A 55 14.43 -5.92 3.64
N ASP A 56 15.50 -6.67 3.46
CA ASP A 56 16.52 -6.34 2.45
C ASP A 56 15.96 -6.32 1.04
N THR A 57 14.92 -7.10 0.81
CA THR A 57 14.29 -7.18 -0.51
C THR A 57 13.20 -6.16 -0.74
N ASP A 58 13.02 -5.24 0.20
CA ASP A 58 11.95 -4.26 0.10
C ASP A 58 12.42 -2.98 -0.56
N LEU A 59 11.57 -2.46 -1.42
CA LEU A 59 11.62 -1.07 -1.83
C LEU A 59 10.91 -0.27 -0.74
N ALA A 60 11.56 0.75 -0.22
CA ALA A 60 11.00 1.52 0.89
C ALA A 60 10.88 2.98 0.51
N TYR A 61 9.76 3.58 0.83
CA TYR A 61 9.54 5.00 0.61
C TYR A 61 8.49 5.48 1.60
N GLU A 62 8.23 6.78 1.59
CA GLU A 62 7.29 7.37 2.54
C GLU A 62 6.20 8.10 1.79
N LEU A 63 4.95 7.91 2.22
CA LEU A 63 3.79 8.61 1.67
C LEU A 63 2.96 9.12 2.85
N ASP A 64 2.73 10.42 2.89
CA ASP A 64 1.90 11.05 3.93
C ASP A 64 2.33 10.66 5.34
N GLY A 65 3.65 10.58 5.55
CA GLY A 65 4.19 10.24 6.85
C GLY A 65 4.18 8.76 7.17
N ILE A 66 3.76 7.92 6.23
CA ILE A 66 3.69 6.48 6.43
C ILE A 66 4.85 5.83 5.66
N ALA A 67 5.67 5.05 6.37
CA ALA A 67 6.69 4.26 5.71
C ALA A 67 6.00 3.13 4.95
N VAL A 68 6.38 2.95 3.69
CA VAL A 68 5.76 1.94 2.83
C VAL A 68 6.84 0.99 2.35
N TYR A 69 6.58 -0.29 2.47
CA TYR A 69 7.51 -1.34 2.04
C TYR A 69 6.84 -2.22 1.00
N VAL A 70 7.51 -2.38 -0.12
CA VAL A 70 7.03 -3.22 -1.21
C VAL A 70 8.14 -4.19 -1.58
N ASP A 71 7.86 -5.48 -1.52
CA ASP A 71 8.82 -6.48 -1.97
C ASP A 71 9.11 -6.23 -3.44
N LYS A 72 10.39 -6.14 -3.76
CA LYS A 72 10.80 -5.83 -5.14
C LYS A 72 10.24 -6.81 -6.15
N ARG A 73 9.98 -8.04 -5.73
CA ARG A 73 9.40 -9.04 -6.62
C ARG A 73 7.95 -8.73 -6.99
N HIS A 74 7.26 -7.93 -6.18
CA HIS A 74 5.86 -7.58 -6.41
C HIS A 74 5.69 -6.27 -7.15
N THR A 75 6.76 -5.52 -7.33
CA THR A 75 6.70 -4.17 -7.87
C THR A 75 5.97 -4.10 -9.20
N MET A 76 6.27 -5.07 -10.07
CA MET A 76 5.69 -5.10 -11.41
C MET A 76 4.17 -5.16 -11.39
N TYR A 77 3.60 -5.84 -10.40
CA TYR A 77 2.15 -6.00 -10.30
C TYR A 77 1.49 -4.79 -9.66
N LEU A 78 2.28 -3.95 -9.00
CA LEU A 78 1.74 -2.85 -8.20
C LEU A 78 1.90 -1.49 -8.88
N ILE A 79 2.75 -1.40 -9.89
CA ILE A 79 2.98 -0.13 -10.58
C ILE A 79 1.66 0.41 -11.10
N GLY A 80 1.40 1.68 -10.79
CA GLY A 80 0.20 2.33 -11.25
C GLY A 80 -1.03 2.09 -10.38
N LYS A 81 -0.87 1.36 -9.29
CA LYS A 81 -1.99 1.08 -8.40
C LYS A 81 -1.98 2.03 -7.22
N GLN A 82 -3.13 2.21 -6.62
CA GLN A 82 -3.30 3.02 -5.43
C GLN A 82 -4.09 2.23 -4.40
N VAL A 83 -3.61 2.23 -3.16
CA VAL A 83 -4.36 1.67 -2.05
C VAL A 83 -5.45 2.67 -1.68
N ASP A 84 -6.67 2.24 -1.67
CA ASP A 84 -7.81 3.05 -1.29
C ASP A 84 -8.55 2.37 -0.16
N PHE A 85 -9.42 3.11 0.49
CA PHE A 85 -10.24 2.57 1.58
C PHE A 85 -11.70 2.81 1.25
N ILE A 86 -12.46 1.74 1.31
CA ILE A 86 -13.89 1.78 1.03
C ILE A 86 -14.62 1.61 2.34
N ASP A 87 -15.57 2.52 2.59
CA ASP A 87 -16.41 2.47 3.78
C ASP A 87 -17.85 2.63 3.31
N GLU A 88 -18.46 1.50 3.04
CA GLU A 88 -19.82 1.46 2.51
C GLU A 88 -20.72 0.64 3.40
N ALA A 89 -22.00 0.72 3.15
CA ALA A 89 -22.97 0.00 3.96
C ALA A 89 -22.72 -1.50 3.98
N ASP A 90 -22.19 -2.01 2.87
CA ASP A 90 -21.93 -3.45 2.73
C ASP A 90 -20.65 -3.90 3.40
N GLY A 91 -19.78 -2.97 3.76
CA GLY A 91 -18.53 -3.36 4.38
C GLY A 91 -17.48 -2.30 4.24
N ARG A 92 -16.39 -2.49 4.97
CA ARG A 92 -15.24 -1.59 5.00
C ARG A 92 -13.99 -2.39 4.70
N GLY A 93 -13.07 -1.77 3.98
CA GLY A 93 -11.81 -2.44 3.73
C GLY A 93 -10.94 -1.69 2.76
N PHE A 94 -9.70 -2.15 2.65
CA PHE A 94 -8.76 -1.61 1.70
C PHE A 94 -8.90 -2.33 0.36
N THR A 95 -8.64 -1.59 -0.69
CA THR A 95 -8.69 -2.14 -2.04
C THR A 95 -7.65 -1.45 -2.90
N PHE A 96 -7.38 -2.02 -4.06
CA PHE A 96 -6.56 -1.37 -5.08
C PHE A 96 -7.45 -0.69 -6.08
N VAL A 97 -7.04 0.52 -6.48
CA VAL A 97 -7.61 1.20 -7.63
C VAL A 97 -6.45 1.66 -8.50
N ASP A 98 -6.74 2.04 -9.72
CA ASP A 98 -5.71 2.60 -10.58
C ASP A 98 -5.40 4.01 -10.13
N GLN A 99 -4.13 4.38 -10.19
CA GLN A 99 -3.73 5.76 -9.90
C GLN A 99 -4.37 6.68 -10.92
N LYS A 100 -4.81 7.84 -10.43
CA LYS A 100 -5.36 8.83 -11.33
C LYS A 100 -4.25 9.40 -12.18
N ASP A 101 -4.54 9.54 -13.45
CA ASP A 101 -3.60 10.12 -14.39
C ASP A 101 -3.84 11.60 -14.47
N ASN A 102 -2.87 12.37 -14.00
CA ASN A 102 -2.97 13.82 -14.00
C ASN A 102 -2.20 14.45 -15.15
N SER A 103 -1.82 13.67 -16.11
CA SER A 103 -0.97 14.16 -17.19
C SER A 103 -1.74 14.83 -18.31
N HIS A 104 -3.02 14.88 -18.23
CA HIS A 104 -3.75 15.61 -19.26
C HIS A 104 -4.54 16.69 -18.77
#